data_1c435bc484be38171481569dff660425
#
_entry.id   1c435bc484be38171481569dff660425
#
_cell.length_a   1.000
_cell.length_b   1.000
_cell.length_c   1.000
_cell.angle_alpha   90.00
_cell.angle_beta   90.00
_cell.angle_gamma   90.00
#
_symmetry.space_group_name_H-M   'P 1'
#
loop_
_entity.id
_entity.type
_entity.pdbx_description
1 polymer ?
#
loop_
_entity_poly.entity_id
_entity_poly.type
_entity_poly.pdbx_seq_one_letter_code
_entity_poly.pdbx_strand_id
1 'polypeptide(L)'
;GVPRAMQGAGEEGISPLRGGKTAPSGEQPFVTEAPAQQSYGLLLCGIDHTRTLADVILYARLNLEENRAWILQIPRDLYVDPSGATGKINGTCLPFGSDDPTERIAGILRSQLGLEVDGAAAITLAGVRALVDAVGGVELTLDHEIDYLPGKVIPAGVQTIGGEQAEWLLRYRAGYRMGDLDRLKVQKQFLFAAMRSVQKLGRMETLRIAAQNMGHVKTTVPFSEIAPLLERALALTPERVSIEQIPTYGVEHRGLSVLCANRFKLAEALNAGVRSDHPVDPWELHLVYPPQEEREEVPDEPQPEKGMLLDFSWDFPDEEEDPLYE
;
A
#
# COMPACT_ATOMS: atom_id res chain seq x y z
N GLY A 1 0.96 75.85 27.53
CA GLY A 1 2.12 76.72 27.50
C GLY A 1 3.05 76.25 26.35
N VAL A 2 2.96 76.94 25.24
CA VAL A 2 4.05 77.02 24.21
C VAL A 2 5.04 78.04 24.81
N PRO A 3 6.34 78.08 24.52
CA PRO A 3 6.85 78.50 23.21
C PRO A 3 8.21 77.86 22.75
N ARG A 4 8.36 77.93 21.42
CA ARG A 4 9.34 78.71 20.62
C ARG A 4 10.79 78.18 20.56
N ALA A 5 11.27 77.74 19.41
CA ALA A 5 11.83 78.41 18.22
C ALA A 5 13.27 78.93 18.42
N MET A 6 14.16 78.51 17.50
CA MET A 6 15.10 79.31 16.67
C MET A 6 16.17 78.36 16.07
N GLN A 7 16.27 78.21 14.76
CA GLN A 7 16.89 78.99 13.71
C GLN A 7 18.43 79.04 13.75
N GLY A 8 19.01 78.77 12.59
CA GLY A 8 20.32 79.07 12.11
C GLY A 8 20.82 77.96 11.15
N ALA A 9 20.70 78.00 9.90
CA ALA A 9 21.31 78.72 8.77
C ALA A 9 22.78 78.38 8.56
N GLY A 10 23.10 77.91 7.35
CA GLY A 10 24.45 77.76 6.83
C GLY A 10 24.43 76.97 5.50
N GLU A 11 24.30 77.69 4.43
CA GLU A 11 24.52 77.32 3.03
C GLU A 11 25.99 76.99 2.74
N GLU A 12 26.19 76.18 1.78
CA GLU A 12 27.16 76.20 0.63
C GLU A 12 27.38 74.77 0.22
N GLY A 13 27.05 74.28 -0.94
CA GLY A 13 27.33 74.69 -2.29
C GLY A 13 28.28 73.68 -2.88
N ILE A 14 27.87 73.07 -3.95
CA ILE A 14 28.60 72.65 -5.17
C ILE A 14 28.17 71.27 -5.64
N SER A 15 27.55 71.24 -6.80
CA SER A 15 27.30 70.17 -7.77
C SER A 15 28.59 69.69 -8.49
N PRO A 16 28.46 68.81 -9.50
CA PRO A 16 28.08 67.39 -9.54
C PRO A 16 29.19 66.54 -10.19
N LEU A 17 29.21 65.28 -9.92
CA LEU A 17 29.91 64.33 -10.84
C LEU A 17 29.07 63.11 -11.09
N ARG A 18 28.92 62.85 -12.37
CA ARG A 18 28.38 61.70 -13.06
C ARG A 18 29.02 60.41 -12.61
N GLY A 19 28.25 59.36 -12.52
CA GLY A 19 28.72 57.99 -12.43
C GLY A 19 27.56 57.02 -12.27
N GLY A 20 26.85 56.75 -13.35
CA GLY A 20 25.87 55.68 -13.38
C GLY A 20 26.49 54.30 -13.12
N LYS A 21 25.98 53.61 -12.14
CA LYS A 21 25.99 52.14 -12.09
C LYS A 21 24.59 51.68 -11.73
N THR A 22 23.95 51.20 -12.76
CA THR A 22 22.73 50.37 -12.66
C THR A 22 22.91 49.30 -11.62
N ALA A 23 22.09 49.29 -10.60
CA ALA A 23 21.95 48.15 -9.71
C ALA A 23 21.47 46.93 -10.52
N PRO A 24 22.03 45.72 -10.32
CA PRO A 24 21.47 44.55 -10.90
C PRO A 24 20.14 44.26 -10.27
N SER A 25 19.15 44.28 -11.13
CA SER A 25 17.80 43.86 -10.86
C SER A 25 17.77 42.36 -10.41
N GLY A 26 17.09 42.11 -9.30
CA GLY A 26 16.35 40.88 -9.12
C GLY A 26 17.19 39.61 -8.96
N GLU A 27 17.78 39.42 -7.79
CA GLU A 27 17.91 38.06 -7.29
C GLU A 27 16.47 37.58 -6.94
N GLN A 28 15.91 36.80 -7.87
CA GLN A 28 14.79 35.95 -7.53
C GLN A 28 15.28 35.00 -6.42
N PRO A 29 14.49 34.79 -5.34
CA PRO A 29 14.86 33.79 -4.36
C PRO A 29 14.94 32.47 -5.10
N PHE A 30 16.08 31.78 -5.00
CA PHE A 30 16.24 30.40 -5.35
C PHE A 30 15.17 29.64 -4.57
N VAL A 31 14.06 29.33 -5.23
CA VAL A 31 13.17 28.28 -4.80
C VAL A 31 13.97 27.02 -5.05
N THR A 32 14.64 26.53 -4.02
CA THR A 32 15.14 25.17 -3.98
C THR A 32 13.87 24.32 -4.04
N GLU A 33 13.52 23.84 -5.25
CA GLU A 33 12.56 22.74 -5.36
C GLU A 33 13.12 21.65 -4.44
N ALA A 34 12.32 21.29 -3.43
CA ALA A 34 12.61 20.12 -2.60
C ALA A 34 12.87 18.96 -3.59
N PRO A 35 13.91 18.14 -3.39
CA PRO A 35 14.18 17.03 -4.27
C PRO A 35 12.89 16.24 -4.46
N ALA A 36 12.47 16.07 -5.70
CA ALA A 36 11.26 15.33 -6.02
C ALA A 36 11.35 13.97 -5.32
N GLN A 37 10.35 13.63 -4.53
CA GLN A 37 10.32 12.38 -3.78
C GLN A 37 10.46 11.21 -4.77
N GLN A 38 11.55 10.45 -4.67
CA GLN A 38 11.86 9.36 -5.61
C GLN A 38 10.95 8.14 -5.42
N SER A 39 10.35 8.01 -4.25
CA SER A 39 9.48 6.88 -3.91
C SER A 39 8.32 7.32 -3.02
N TYR A 40 7.22 6.58 -3.07
CA TYR A 40 6.01 6.82 -2.28
C TYR A 40 5.56 5.55 -1.58
N GLY A 41 5.43 5.59 -0.26
CA GLY A 41 4.92 4.50 0.56
C GLY A 41 3.41 4.64 0.78
N LEU A 42 2.62 3.70 0.28
CA LEU A 42 1.17 3.70 0.37
C LEU A 42 0.68 2.49 1.17
N LEU A 43 -0.08 2.73 2.25
CA LEU A 43 -0.77 1.69 3.01
C LEU A 43 -2.21 1.55 2.53
N LEU A 44 -2.62 0.35 2.16
CA LEU A 44 -3.98 0.02 1.73
C LEU A 44 -4.61 -1.00 2.67
N CYS A 45 -5.77 -0.68 3.23
CA CYS A 45 -6.50 -1.55 4.15
C CYS A 45 -7.91 -1.86 3.65
N GLY A 46 -8.23 -3.15 3.53
CA GLY A 46 -9.58 -3.64 3.35
C GLY A 46 -10.24 -3.89 4.72
N ILE A 47 -11.30 -3.15 5.03
CA ILE A 47 -11.97 -3.19 6.33
C ILE A 47 -13.15 -4.15 6.27
N ASP A 48 -13.26 -4.99 7.28
CA ASP A 48 -14.29 -6.02 7.42
C ASP A 48 -15.73 -5.45 7.53
N HIS A 49 -16.71 -6.34 7.57
CA HIS A 49 -18.13 -5.96 7.68
C HIS A 49 -18.47 -5.31 9.02
N THR A 50 -17.72 -5.57 10.09
CA THR A 50 -17.89 -4.90 11.38
C THR A 50 -17.36 -3.48 11.40
N ARG A 51 -16.57 -3.10 10.38
CA ARG A 51 -15.91 -1.80 10.19
C ARG A 51 -14.90 -1.46 11.28
N THR A 52 -14.31 -2.49 11.90
CA THR A 52 -13.34 -2.35 13.00
C THR A 52 -12.07 -3.16 12.84
N LEU A 53 -12.05 -4.11 11.88
CA LEU A 53 -10.89 -4.98 11.64
C LEU A 53 -10.39 -4.81 10.20
N ALA A 54 -9.07 -4.83 10.03
CA ALA A 54 -8.46 -4.86 8.71
C ALA A 54 -8.24 -6.32 8.27
N ASP A 55 -9.04 -6.81 7.30
CA ASP A 55 -8.91 -8.16 6.76
C ASP A 55 -7.87 -8.27 5.63
N VAL A 56 -7.60 -7.18 4.97
CA VAL A 56 -6.56 -7.05 3.94
C VAL A 56 -5.66 -5.89 4.32
N ILE A 57 -4.35 -6.12 4.36
CA ILE A 57 -3.35 -5.09 4.67
C ILE A 57 -2.25 -5.22 3.62
N LEU A 58 -2.10 -4.19 2.81
CA LEU A 58 -1.09 -4.10 1.76
C LEU A 58 -0.25 -2.85 1.97
N TYR A 59 1.06 -2.99 1.91
CA TYR A 59 1.96 -1.86 1.81
C TYR A 59 2.56 -1.83 0.40
N ALA A 60 2.41 -0.73 -0.31
CA ALA A 60 2.99 -0.54 -1.64
C ALA A 60 4.08 0.53 -1.59
N ARG A 61 5.27 0.20 -2.06
CA ARG A 61 6.34 1.17 -2.34
C ARG A 61 6.37 1.44 -3.83
N LEU A 62 6.06 2.66 -4.21
CA LEU A 62 6.12 3.12 -5.59
C LEU A 62 7.47 3.78 -5.84
N ASN A 63 8.28 3.27 -6.75
CA ASN A 63 9.41 4.00 -7.31
C ASN A 63 8.87 4.91 -8.42
N LEU A 64 8.91 6.21 -8.17
CA LEU A 64 8.30 7.20 -9.05
C LEU A 64 9.14 7.52 -10.29
N GLU A 65 10.45 7.27 -10.25
CA GLU A 65 11.35 7.45 -11.39
C GLU A 65 11.26 6.29 -12.39
N GLU A 66 11.32 5.06 -11.86
CA GLU A 66 11.28 3.86 -12.68
C GLU A 66 9.87 3.40 -13.03
N ASN A 67 8.84 4.00 -12.43
CA ASN A 67 7.46 3.55 -12.51
C ASN A 67 7.31 2.06 -12.18
N ARG A 68 7.81 1.66 -11.01
CA ARG A 68 7.75 0.30 -10.47
C ARG A 68 7.03 0.30 -9.14
N ALA A 69 6.37 -0.79 -8.82
CA ALA A 69 5.74 -1.00 -7.52
C ALA A 69 6.24 -2.29 -6.89
N TRP A 70 6.52 -2.22 -5.59
CA TRP A 70 6.73 -3.38 -4.75
C TRP A 70 5.63 -3.40 -3.70
N ILE A 71 4.88 -4.51 -3.63
CA ILE A 71 3.73 -4.66 -2.74
C ILE A 71 4.04 -5.74 -1.73
N LEU A 72 3.93 -5.40 -0.45
CA LEU A 72 4.07 -6.32 0.67
C LEU A 72 2.67 -6.65 1.21
N GLN A 73 2.27 -7.90 1.11
CA GLN A 73 1.09 -8.42 1.78
C GLN A 73 1.41 -8.69 3.25
N ILE A 74 0.63 -8.11 4.15
CA ILE A 74 0.79 -8.24 5.59
C ILE A 74 -0.35 -9.13 6.09
N PRO A 75 -0.03 -10.34 6.61
CA PRO A 75 -1.05 -11.21 7.16
C PRO A 75 -1.79 -10.52 8.31
N ARG A 76 -3.12 -10.55 8.27
CA ARG A 76 -3.96 -9.91 9.30
C ARG A 76 -3.76 -10.46 10.71
N ASP A 77 -3.30 -11.72 10.81
CA ASP A 77 -3.03 -12.41 12.07
C ASP A 77 -1.59 -12.23 12.55
N LEU A 78 -0.80 -11.33 11.92
CA LEU A 78 0.55 -10.99 12.34
C LEU A 78 0.55 -10.43 13.76
N TYR A 79 1.36 -11.01 14.63
CA TYR A 79 1.51 -10.57 16.03
C TYR A 79 2.38 -9.30 16.10
N VAL A 80 1.82 -8.22 16.61
CA VAL A 80 2.48 -6.90 16.61
C VAL A 80 2.25 -6.11 17.90
N ASP A 81 1.23 -6.47 18.69
CA ASP A 81 0.84 -5.68 19.86
C ASP A 81 0.55 -6.58 21.07
N PRO A 82 1.51 -6.73 22.00
CA PRO A 82 1.33 -7.54 23.20
C PRO A 82 0.29 -6.98 24.17
N SER A 83 -0.07 -5.70 24.04
CA SER A 83 -1.08 -5.03 24.86
C SER A 83 -2.51 -5.20 24.30
N GLY A 84 -2.64 -5.57 23.02
CA GLY A 84 -3.91 -5.80 22.36
C GLY A 84 -4.59 -7.09 22.79
N ALA A 85 -5.90 -7.14 22.69
CA ALA A 85 -6.71 -8.30 23.10
C ALA A 85 -6.26 -9.61 22.42
N THR A 86 -5.89 -9.55 21.13
CA THR A 86 -5.42 -10.70 20.35
C THR A 86 -3.94 -10.62 19.97
N GLY A 87 -3.31 -9.47 20.17
CA GLY A 87 -1.95 -9.18 19.69
C GLY A 87 -1.83 -9.02 18.17
N LYS A 88 -2.91 -9.25 17.40
CA LYS A 88 -2.91 -9.28 15.94
C LYS A 88 -3.01 -7.88 15.34
N ILE A 89 -2.32 -7.68 14.20
CA ILE A 89 -2.31 -6.38 13.49
C ILE A 89 -3.70 -5.94 13.04
N ASN A 90 -4.59 -6.87 12.66
CA ASN A 90 -5.94 -6.51 12.21
C ASN A 90 -6.76 -5.79 13.27
N GLY A 91 -6.56 -6.14 14.55
CA GLY A 91 -7.24 -5.51 15.68
C GLY A 91 -6.69 -4.13 16.05
N THR A 92 -5.59 -3.70 15.46
CA THR A 92 -5.05 -2.34 15.67
C THR A 92 -5.71 -1.30 14.78
N CYS A 93 -6.52 -1.72 13.80
CA CYS A 93 -7.30 -0.82 12.96
C CYS A 93 -8.27 0.00 13.83
N LEU A 94 -8.34 1.31 13.59
CA LEU A 94 -9.36 2.14 14.21
C LEU A 94 -10.71 1.96 13.47
N PRO A 95 -11.85 2.24 14.13
CA PRO A 95 -13.13 2.18 13.47
C PRO A 95 -13.18 2.99 12.18
N PHE A 96 -13.81 2.49 11.13
CA PHE A 96 -13.88 3.15 9.81
C PHE A 96 -14.51 4.56 9.87
N GLY A 97 -15.23 4.89 10.94
CA GLY A 97 -15.76 6.22 11.20
C GLY A 97 -14.72 7.25 11.67
N SER A 98 -13.50 6.80 12.03
CA SER A 98 -12.39 7.67 12.44
C SER A 98 -11.87 8.49 11.27
N ASP A 99 -11.12 9.55 11.57
CA ASP A 99 -10.48 10.38 10.53
C ASP A 99 -9.46 9.56 9.74
N ASP A 100 -8.62 8.78 10.44
CA ASP A 100 -7.70 7.82 9.85
C ASP A 100 -7.84 6.44 10.49
N PRO A 101 -8.56 5.49 9.87
CA PRO A 101 -8.67 4.12 10.37
C PRO A 101 -7.35 3.35 10.37
N THR A 102 -6.35 3.81 9.61
CA THR A 102 -5.08 3.10 9.36
C THR A 102 -3.92 3.60 10.23
N GLU A 103 -4.11 4.67 11.00
CA GLU A 103 -3.06 5.37 11.76
C GLU A 103 -2.17 4.43 12.58
N ARG A 104 -2.78 3.52 13.36
CA ARG A 104 -2.04 2.58 14.21
C ARG A 104 -1.28 1.55 13.40
N ILE A 105 -1.89 1.04 12.32
CA ILE A 105 -1.21 0.11 11.40
C ILE A 105 -0.01 0.80 10.77
N ALA A 106 -0.15 2.02 10.27
CA ALA A 106 0.95 2.82 9.72
C ALA A 106 2.07 3.04 10.76
N GLY A 107 1.72 3.33 12.01
CA GLY A 107 2.66 3.45 13.12
C GLY A 107 3.45 2.16 13.36
N ILE A 108 2.80 1.01 13.31
CA ILE A 108 3.45 -0.31 13.45
C ILE A 108 4.41 -0.56 12.28
N LEU A 109 4.02 -0.27 11.05
CA LEU A 109 4.89 -0.45 9.88
C LEU A 109 6.15 0.41 9.99
N ARG A 110 6.02 1.66 10.41
CA ARG A 110 7.17 2.55 10.64
C ARG A 110 8.05 2.04 11.76
N SER A 111 7.48 1.74 12.94
CA SER A 111 8.26 1.42 14.15
C SER A 111 8.86 0.02 14.12
N GLN A 112 8.16 -0.99 13.59
CA GLN A 112 8.62 -2.38 13.63
C GLN A 112 9.35 -2.81 12.36
N LEU A 113 8.95 -2.29 11.19
CA LEU A 113 9.49 -2.70 9.90
C LEU A 113 10.34 -1.62 9.23
N GLY A 114 10.38 -0.40 9.79
CA GLY A 114 11.10 0.73 9.20
C GLY A 114 10.54 1.13 7.82
N LEU A 115 9.24 0.94 7.59
CA LEU A 115 8.57 1.28 6.33
C LEU A 115 7.96 2.67 6.42
N GLU A 116 8.40 3.58 5.55
CA GLU A 116 7.81 4.90 5.45
C GLU A 116 6.41 4.81 4.83
N VAL A 117 5.42 5.45 5.46
CA VAL A 117 4.05 5.52 4.98
C VAL A 117 3.72 6.98 4.71
N ASP A 118 3.74 7.37 3.43
CA ASP A 118 3.48 8.73 2.97
C ASP A 118 1.98 9.01 2.85
N GLY A 119 1.22 7.96 2.51
CA GLY A 119 -0.23 8.01 2.44
C GLY A 119 -0.87 6.69 2.81
N ALA A 120 -2.14 6.74 3.18
CA ALA A 120 -2.90 5.55 3.50
C ALA A 120 -4.32 5.65 2.97
N ALA A 121 -4.91 4.49 2.66
CA ALA A 121 -6.32 4.40 2.30
C ALA A 121 -6.96 3.15 2.92
N ALA A 122 -8.16 3.31 3.43
CA ALA A 122 -9.01 2.24 3.92
C ALA A 122 -10.30 2.18 3.09
N ILE A 123 -10.70 0.98 2.69
CA ILE A 123 -11.92 0.72 1.96
C ILE A 123 -12.73 -0.38 2.66
N THR A 124 -14.04 -0.21 2.75
CA THR A 124 -14.93 -1.27 3.27
C THR A 124 -15.20 -2.34 2.22
N LEU A 125 -15.62 -3.54 2.64
CA LEU A 125 -16.09 -4.58 1.71
C LEU A 125 -17.20 -4.09 0.78
N ALA A 126 -18.13 -3.28 1.30
CA ALA A 126 -19.17 -2.65 0.49
C ALA A 126 -18.57 -1.72 -0.58
N GLY A 127 -17.48 -1.01 -0.24
CA GLY A 127 -16.74 -0.19 -1.18
C GLY A 127 -16.04 -1.01 -2.26
N VAL A 128 -15.41 -2.12 -1.89
CA VAL A 128 -14.81 -3.05 -2.88
C VAL A 128 -15.88 -3.55 -3.85
N ARG A 129 -17.05 -3.97 -3.35
CA ARG A 129 -18.18 -4.38 -4.21
C ARG A 129 -18.58 -3.28 -5.19
N ALA A 130 -18.80 -2.07 -4.67
CA ALA A 130 -19.20 -0.92 -5.49
C ALA A 130 -18.16 -0.57 -6.56
N LEU A 131 -16.86 -0.64 -6.23
CA LEU A 131 -15.79 -0.41 -7.20
C LEU A 131 -15.72 -1.49 -8.27
N VAL A 132 -15.82 -2.77 -7.89
CA VAL A 132 -15.81 -3.89 -8.84
C VAL A 132 -17.00 -3.80 -9.80
N ASP A 133 -18.18 -3.47 -9.30
CA ASP A 133 -19.37 -3.29 -10.16
C ASP A 133 -19.22 -2.05 -11.07
N ALA A 134 -18.65 -0.97 -10.54
CA ALA A 134 -18.43 0.27 -11.30
C ALA A 134 -17.41 0.11 -12.45
N VAL A 135 -16.42 -0.78 -12.31
CA VAL A 135 -15.46 -1.09 -13.37
C VAL A 135 -15.98 -2.15 -14.36
N GLY A 136 -17.21 -2.64 -14.17
CA GLY A 136 -17.83 -3.65 -15.05
C GLY A 136 -17.44 -5.08 -14.73
N GLY A 137 -16.90 -5.33 -13.54
CA GLY A 137 -16.42 -6.62 -13.09
C GLY A 137 -14.91 -6.81 -13.29
N VAL A 138 -14.40 -7.89 -12.74
CA VAL A 138 -12.98 -8.27 -12.80
C VAL A 138 -12.87 -9.65 -13.43
N GLU A 139 -12.16 -9.75 -14.56
CA GLU A 139 -11.87 -11.01 -15.22
C GLU A 139 -10.66 -11.69 -14.62
N LEU A 140 -10.83 -12.93 -14.16
CA LEU A 140 -9.75 -13.76 -13.63
C LEU A 140 -10.01 -15.23 -13.91
N THR A 141 -8.94 -16.03 -13.86
CA THR A 141 -8.99 -17.47 -13.99
C THR A 141 -8.88 -18.12 -12.62
N LEU A 142 -9.83 -18.98 -12.27
CA LEU A 142 -9.83 -19.74 -11.03
C LEU A 142 -9.40 -21.17 -11.31
N ASP A 143 -8.40 -21.66 -10.58
CA ASP A 143 -7.89 -23.04 -10.73
C ASP A 143 -8.92 -24.07 -10.22
N HIS A 144 -9.79 -23.65 -9.30
CA HIS A 144 -10.83 -24.48 -8.71
C HIS A 144 -12.06 -23.65 -8.35
N GLU A 145 -13.18 -24.32 -8.18
CA GLU A 145 -14.44 -23.71 -7.76
C GLU A 145 -14.32 -23.13 -6.35
N ILE A 146 -14.94 -21.99 -6.13
CA ILE A 146 -15.08 -21.35 -4.83
C ILE A 146 -16.51 -21.55 -4.34
N ASP A 147 -16.70 -22.50 -3.42
CA ASP A 147 -17.96 -22.72 -2.72
C ASP A 147 -17.97 -21.96 -1.39
N TYR A 148 -18.39 -20.68 -1.44
CA TYR A 148 -18.32 -19.78 -0.31
C TYR A 148 -19.37 -20.11 0.77
N LEU A 149 -20.60 -20.30 0.37
CA LEU A 149 -21.76 -20.65 1.21
C LEU A 149 -22.81 -21.34 0.34
N PRO A 150 -23.81 -22.05 0.91
CA PRO A 150 -24.88 -22.66 0.15
C PRO A 150 -25.52 -21.69 -0.87
N GLY A 151 -25.40 -22.03 -2.15
CA GLY A 151 -25.89 -21.22 -3.26
C GLY A 151 -25.00 -20.03 -3.67
N LYS A 152 -23.82 -19.88 -3.07
CA LYS A 152 -22.83 -18.83 -3.42
C LYS A 152 -21.55 -19.48 -3.95
N VAL A 153 -21.60 -19.84 -5.21
CA VAL A 153 -20.54 -20.56 -5.92
C VAL A 153 -19.95 -19.71 -7.04
N ILE A 154 -18.62 -19.73 -7.18
CA ILE A 154 -17.92 -19.19 -8.34
C ILE A 154 -17.23 -20.38 -9.02
N PRO A 155 -17.63 -20.74 -10.27
CA PRO A 155 -17.05 -21.88 -10.96
C PRO A 155 -15.56 -21.71 -11.25
N ALA A 156 -14.84 -22.82 -11.44
CA ALA A 156 -13.47 -22.82 -11.95
C ALA A 156 -13.42 -22.31 -13.41
N GLY A 157 -12.23 -21.94 -13.86
CA GLY A 157 -11.98 -21.42 -15.20
C GLY A 157 -12.05 -19.89 -15.28
N VAL A 158 -12.15 -19.36 -16.49
CA VAL A 158 -12.22 -17.91 -16.73
C VAL A 158 -13.59 -17.39 -16.32
N GLN A 159 -13.58 -16.41 -15.43
CA GLN A 159 -14.80 -15.80 -14.88
C GLN A 159 -14.67 -14.28 -14.88
N THR A 160 -15.77 -13.59 -15.22
CA THR A 160 -15.90 -12.16 -14.90
C THR A 160 -16.74 -12.05 -13.66
N ILE A 161 -16.10 -11.73 -12.53
CA ILE A 161 -16.77 -11.63 -11.24
C ILE A 161 -17.23 -10.20 -10.95
N GLY A 162 -18.48 -10.08 -10.52
CA GLY A 162 -19.05 -8.82 -10.01
C GLY A 162 -18.68 -8.57 -8.55
N GLY A 163 -19.15 -7.46 -8.01
CA GLY A 163 -18.80 -7.02 -6.66
C GLY A 163 -19.16 -8.01 -5.56
N GLU A 164 -20.32 -8.65 -5.63
CA GLU A 164 -20.72 -9.64 -4.64
C GLU A 164 -19.82 -10.88 -4.67
N GLN A 165 -19.49 -11.37 -5.87
CA GLN A 165 -18.57 -12.51 -6.03
C GLN A 165 -17.14 -12.15 -5.61
N ALA A 166 -16.71 -10.91 -5.83
CA ALA A 166 -15.43 -10.43 -5.34
C ALA A 166 -15.35 -10.46 -3.80
N GLU A 167 -16.43 -10.10 -3.11
CA GLU A 167 -16.49 -10.25 -1.65
C GLU A 167 -16.37 -11.73 -1.24
N TRP A 168 -17.08 -12.64 -1.90
CA TRP A 168 -16.96 -14.07 -1.58
C TRP A 168 -15.55 -14.57 -1.76
N LEU A 169 -14.92 -14.24 -2.88
CA LEU A 169 -13.56 -14.61 -3.21
C LEU A 169 -12.55 -14.14 -2.15
N LEU A 170 -12.64 -12.87 -1.75
CA LEU A 170 -11.72 -12.28 -0.78
C LEU A 170 -11.91 -12.83 0.64
N ARG A 171 -13.11 -13.31 0.97
CA ARG A 171 -13.46 -13.86 2.29
C ARG A 171 -13.35 -15.38 2.38
N TYR A 172 -13.28 -16.08 1.26
CA TYR A 172 -13.25 -17.54 1.22
C TYR A 172 -12.03 -18.10 1.95
N ARG A 173 -12.24 -19.16 2.75
CA ARG A 173 -11.20 -19.82 3.53
C ARG A 173 -11.31 -21.35 3.55
N ALA A 174 -12.52 -21.87 3.41
CA ALA A 174 -12.85 -23.26 3.78
C ALA A 174 -12.24 -24.33 2.85
N GLY A 175 -11.97 -24.02 1.58
CA GLY A 175 -11.52 -24.97 0.58
C GLY A 175 -10.00 -24.95 0.31
N TYR A 176 -9.24 -24.09 0.99
CA TYR A 176 -7.82 -23.97 0.74
C TYR A 176 -7.03 -25.07 1.47
N ARG A 177 -6.29 -25.87 0.73
CA ARG A 177 -5.49 -26.99 1.28
C ARG A 177 -4.37 -26.48 2.20
N MET A 178 -3.81 -25.31 1.93
CA MET A 178 -2.76 -24.65 2.71
C MET A 178 -3.29 -23.42 3.48
N GLY A 179 -4.62 -23.35 3.68
CA GLY A 179 -5.26 -22.32 4.51
C GLY A 179 -5.00 -20.90 4.00
N ASP A 180 -4.33 -20.10 4.81
CA ASP A 180 -4.11 -18.66 4.56
C ASP A 180 -3.22 -18.38 3.34
N LEU A 181 -2.29 -19.26 3.00
CA LEU A 181 -1.38 -19.09 1.85
C LEU A 181 -2.11 -19.14 0.51
N ASP A 182 -3.07 -20.05 0.35
CA ASP A 182 -3.86 -20.13 -0.87
C ASP A 182 -4.77 -18.90 -1.02
N ARG A 183 -5.31 -18.40 0.10
CA ARG A 183 -6.08 -17.16 0.10
C ARG A 183 -5.25 -15.98 -0.43
N LEU A 184 -4.00 -15.87 0.00
CA LEU A 184 -3.12 -14.80 -0.44
C LEU A 184 -2.78 -14.88 -1.94
N LYS A 185 -2.64 -16.10 -2.48
CA LYS A 185 -2.51 -16.28 -3.95
C LYS A 185 -3.73 -15.73 -4.69
N VAL A 186 -4.93 -16.08 -4.24
CA VAL A 186 -6.17 -15.61 -4.85
C VAL A 186 -6.34 -14.10 -4.70
N GLN A 187 -5.99 -13.53 -3.56
CA GLN A 187 -5.98 -12.08 -3.39
C GLN A 187 -5.00 -11.38 -4.35
N LYS A 188 -3.82 -11.99 -4.57
CA LYS A 188 -2.83 -11.50 -5.54
C LYS A 188 -3.38 -11.56 -6.97
N GLN A 189 -3.98 -12.68 -7.37
CA GLN A 189 -4.62 -12.85 -8.69
C GLN A 189 -5.72 -11.79 -8.89
N PHE A 190 -6.57 -11.61 -7.88
CA PHE A 190 -7.64 -10.61 -7.91
C PHE A 190 -7.08 -9.18 -8.06
N LEU A 191 -6.02 -8.85 -7.33
CA LEU A 191 -5.41 -7.51 -7.40
C LEU A 191 -4.89 -7.22 -8.81
N PHE A 192 -4.16 -8.16 -9.44
CA PHE A 192 -3.69 -7.99 -10.82
C PHE A 192 -4.83 -7.92 -11.83
N ALA A 193 -5.85 -8.74 -11.66
CA ALA A 193 -7.03 -8.72 -12.52
C ALA A 193 -7.80 -7.39 -12.39
N ALA A 194 -7.97 -6.88 -11.17
CA ALA A 194 -8.57 -5.57 -10.91
C ALA A 194 -7.77 -4.44 -11.54
N MET A 195 -6.43 -4.47 -11.42
CA MET A 195 -5.55 -3.51 -12.09
C MET A 195 -5.77 -3.50 -13.61
N ARG A 196 -5.81 -4.68 -14.26
CA ARG A 196 -6.09 -4.78 -15.70
C ARG A 196 -7.46 -4.23 -16.07
N SER A 197 -8.51 -4.54 -15.28
CA SER A 197 -9.86 -4.01 -15.54
C SER A 197 -9.87 -2.49 -15.47
N VAL A 198 -9.21 -1.88 -14.48
CA VAL A 198 -9.09 -0.42 -14.34
C VAL A 198 -8.29 0.19 -15.50
N GLN A 199 -7.20 -0.44 -15.92
CA GLN A 199 -6.37 0.02 -17.04
C GLN A 199 -7.15 0.04 -18.37
N LYS A 200 -8.00 -0.96 -18.62
CA LYS A 200 -8.88 -1.00 -19.82
C LYS A 200 -9.87 0.17 -19.90
N LEU A 201 -10.29 0.73 -18.74
CA LEU A 201 -11.22 1.88 -18.70
C LEU A 201 -10.57 3.20 -19.12
N GLY A 202 -9.26 3.31 -18.99
CA GLY A 202 -8.53 4.55 -19.22
C GLY A 202 -8.71 5.59 -18.11
N ARG A 203 -7.89 6.65 -18.19
CA ARG A 203 -7.72 7.65 -17.14
C ARG A 203 -9.02 8.36 -16.72
N MET A 204 -9.76 8.88 -17.68
CA MET A 204 -10.93 9.73 -17.38
C MET A 204 -12.05 8.96 -16.69
N GLU A 205 -12.30 7.74 -17.17
CA GLU A 205 -13.35 6.89 -16.59
C GLU A 205 -12.93 6.41 -15.19
N THR A 206 -11.67 6.05 -15.01
CA THR A 206 -11.14 5.67 -13.69
C THR A 206 -11.26 6.80 -12.68
N LEU A 207 -10.91 8.04 -13.06
CA LEU A 207 -11.08 9.20 -12.18
C LEU A 207 -12.55 9.45 -11.84
N ARG A 208 -13.46 9.28 -12.81
CA ARG A 208 -14.90 9.41 -12.60
C ARG A 208 -15.41 8.38 -11.59
N ILE A 209 -15.04 7.11 -11.77
CA ILE A 209 -15.40 6.02 -10.85
C ILE A 209 -14.83 6.27 -9.45
N ALA A 210 -13.56 6.66 -9.34
CA ALA A 210 -12.94 6.99 -8.08
C ALA A 210 -13.70 8.10 -7.35
N ALA A 211 -14.00 9.20 -8.04
CA ALA A 211 -14.74 10.32 -7.46
C ALA A 211 -16.15 9.92 -6.98
N GLN A 212 -16.87 9.09 -7.74
CA GLN A 212 -18.21 8.62 -7.37
C GLN A 212 -18.20 7.67 -6.15
N ASN A 213 -17.10 6.99 -5.90
CA ASN A 213 -16.95 6.00 -4.83
C ASN A 213 -16.16 6.49 -3.62
N MET A 214 -15.76 7.78 -3.57
CA MET A 214 -15.02 8.34 -2.43
C MET A 214 -15.71 8.17 -1.08
N GLY A 215 -17.03 8.08 -1.04
CA GLY A 215 -17.78 7.80 0.21
C GLY A 215 -17.49 6.44 0.85
N HIS A 216 -16.92 5.49 0.09
CA HIS A 216 -16.52 4.17 0.57
C HIS A 216 -15.04 4.09 0.96
N VAL A 217 -14.29 5.17 0.79
CA VAL A 217 -12.85 5.23 1.04
C VAL A 217 -12.55 6.31 2.08
N LYS A 218 -11.68 5.98 3.02
CA LYS A 218 -11.03 6.93 3.90
C LYS A 218 -9.56 7.00 3.49
N THR A 219 -9.01 8.20 3.30
CA THR A 219 -7.61 8.33 2.87
C THR A 219 -6.95 9.53 3.50
N THR A 220 -5.67 9.39 3.80
CA THR A 220 -4.78 10.48 4.22
C THR A 220 -3.98 11.05 3.04
N VAL A 221 -4.11 10.43 1.84
CA VAL A 221 -3.46 10.94 0.62
C VAL A 221 -4.04 12.32 0.29
N PRO A 222 -3.20 13.36 0.17
CA PRO A 222 -3.65 14.69 -0.23
C PRO A 222 -4.39 14.65 -1.56
N PHE A 223 -5.49 15.40 -1.67
CA PHE A 223 -6.31 15.39 -2.89
C PHE A 223 -5.51 15.73 -4.16
N SER A 224 -4.51 16.61 -4.05
CA SER A 224 -3.60 16.97 -5.13
C SER A 224 -2.71 15.83 -5.62
N GLU A 225 -2.49 14.80 -4.79
CA GLU A 225 -1.64 13.66 -5.11
C GLU A 225 -2.43 12.46 -5.66
N ILE A 226 -3.74 12.42 -5.45
CA ILE A 226 -4.58 11.27 -5.89
C ILE A 226 -4.48 11.06 -7.40
N ALA A 227 -4.66 12.11 -8.20
CA ALA A 227 -4.62 11.99 -9.66
C ALA A 227 -3.23 11.59 -10.19
N PRO A 228 -2.12 12.23 -9.75
CA PRO A 228 -0.77 11.79 -10.13
C PRO A 228 -0.45 10.34 -9.75
N LEU A 229 -0.82 9.90 -8.55
CA LEU A 229 -0.60 8.52 -8.10
C LEU A 229 -1.44 7.53 -8.91
N LEU A 230 -2.69 7.87 -9.21
CA LEU A 230 -3.55 7.04 -10.06
C LEU A 230 -2.98 6.91 -11.48
N GLU A 231 -2.48 7.99 -12.07
CA GLU A 231 -1.86 7.96 -13.40
C GLU A 231 -0.65 7.00 -13.43
N ARG A 232 0.18 7.04 -12.39
CA ARG A 232 1.32 6.12 -12.27
C ARG A 232 0.85 4.68 -12.09
N ALA A 233 -0.16 4.44 -11.26
CA ALA A 233 -0.74 3.11 -11.07
C ALA A 233 -1.32 2.54 -12.38
N LEU A 234 -1.98 3.37 -13.19
CA LEU A 234 -2.49 2.98 -14.51
C LEU A 234 -1.39 2.67 -15.54
N ALA A 235 -0.20 3.25 -15.37
CA ALA A 235 0.94 3.01 -16.24
C ALA A 235 1.81 1.81 -15.79
N LEU A 236 1.49 1.17 -14.66
CA LEU A 236 2.20 -0.03 -14.20
C LEU A 236 1.83 -1.22 -15.07
N THR A 237 2.83 -1.95 -15.53
CA THR A 237 2.64 -3.25 -16.18
C THR A 237 2.91 -4.38 -15.18
N PRO A 238 2.40 -5.60 -15.38
CA PRO A 238 2.62 -6.73 -14.47
C PRO A 238 4.10 -6.98 -14.14
N GLU A 239 5.00 -6.79 -15.12
CA GLU A 239 6.45 -7.00 -14.98
C GLU A 239 7.10 -5.92 -14.09
N ARG A 240 6.41 -4.81 -13.86
CA ARG A 240 6.84 -3.70 -13.01
C ARG A 240 6.23 -3.73 -11.61
N VAL A 241 5.47 -4.79 -11.31
CA VAL A 241 4.83 -4.98 -10.00
C VAL A 241 5.30 -6.27 -9.38
N SER A 242 6.02 -6.17 -8.27
CA SER A 242 6.36 -7.32 -7.43
C SER A 242 5.39 -7.38 -6.25
N ILE A 243 4.86 -8.57 -5.95
CA ILE A 243 4.00 -8.78 -4.78
C ILE A 243 4.60 -9.91 -3.95
N GLU A 244 4.95 -9.58 -2.73
CA GLU A 244 5.49 -10.51 -1.74
C GLU A 244 4.65 -10.51 -0.47
N GLN A 245 4.77 -11.55 0.32
CA GLN A 245 4.14 -11.66 1.61
C GLN A 245 5.20 -11.61 2.71
N ILE A 246 4.88 -11.01 3.85
CA ILE A 246 5.74 -11.14 5.05
C ILE A 246 5.94 -12.63 5.34
N PRO A 247 7.19 -13.14 5.35
CA PRO A 247 7.48 -14.49 5.75
C PRO A 247 7.12 -14.68 7.23
N THR A 248 6.24 -15.65 7.51
CA THR A 248 5.73 -15.88 8.87
C THR A 248 5.76 -17.36 9.23
N TYR A 249 5.67 -17.63 10.52
CA TYR A 249 5.40 -18.95 11.10
C TYR A 249 4.27 -18.83 12.13
N GLY A 250 3.50 -19.91 12.30
CA GLY A 250 2.39 -19.94 13.25
C GLY A 250 2.83 -20.19 14.68
N VAL A 251 2.20 -19.52 15.64
CA VAL A 251 2.39 -19.71 17.07
C VAL A 251 1.01 -19.69 17.74
N GLU A 252 0.81 -20.53 18.75
CA GLU A 252 -0.35 -20.43 19.62
C GLU A 252 -0.06 -19.45 20.77
N HIS A 253 -0.98 -18.50 20.98
CA HIS A 253 -0.87 -17.49 22.02
C HIS A 253 -2.25 -17.29 22.66
N ARG A 254 -2.40 -17.58 23.96
CA ARG A 254 -3.67 -17.44 24.70
C ARG A 254 -4.83 -18.19 24.04
N GLY A 255 -4.57 -19.39 23.50
CA GLY A 255 -5.57 -20.21 22.80
C GLY A 255 -5.96 -19.66 21.41
N LEU A 256 -5.20 -18.72 20.87
CA LEU A 256 -5.41 -18.16 19.53
C LEU A 256 -4.21 -18.44 18.64
N SER A 257 -4.45 -18.87 17.41
CA SER A 257 -3.38 -18.93 16.41
C SER A 257 -2.99 -17.52 15.95
N VAL A 258 -1.70 -17.18 16.09
CA VAL A 258 -1.10 -15.93 15.62
C VAL A 258 0.05 -16.24 14.68
N LEU A 259 0.44 -15.29 13.86
CA LEU A 259 1.58 -15.38 12.95
C LEU A 259 2.71 -14.49 13.46
N CYS A 260 3.91 -15.07 13.56
CA CYS A 260 5.12 -14.32 13.88
C CYS A 260 5.95 -14.10 12.62
N ALA A 261 6.49 -12.91 12.42
CA ALA A 261 7.39 -12.65 11.30
C ALA A 261 8.72 -13.40 11.48
N ASN A 262 9.18 -14.07 10.43
CA ASN A 262 10.53 -14.60 10.39
C ASN A 262 11.50 -13.46 10.11
N ARG A 263 12.27 -13.06 11.11
CA ARG A 263 13.13 -11.88 11.09
C ARG A 263 14.13 -11.87 9.92
N PHE A 264 14.82 -12.99 9.71
CA PHE A 264 15.88 -13.08 8.69
C PHE A 264 15.30 -13.08 7.28
N LYS A 265 14.28 -13.89 7.02
CA LYS A 265 13.61 -13.92 5.73
C LYS A 265 12.88 -12.61 5.41
N LEU A 266 12.35 -11.95 6.45
CA LEU A 266 11.73 -10.63 6.26
C LEU A 266 12.76 -9.58 5.88
N ALA A 267 13.92 -9.52 6.55
CA ALA A 267 14.99 -8.60 6.19
C ALA A 267 15.49 -8.87 4.76
N GLU A 268 15.64 -10.14 4.36
CA GLU A 268 15.99 -10.52 3.00
C GLU A 268 14.97 -10.02 1.99
N ALA A 269 13.66 -10.26 2.22
CA ALA A 269 12.58 -9.80 1.35
C ALA A 269 12.51 -8.26 1.26
N LEU A 270 12.67 -7.56 2.38
CA LEU A 270 12.71 -6.09 2.40
C LEU A 270 13.89 -5.55 1.59
N ASN A 271 15.07 -6.16 1.72
CA ASN A 271 16.29 -5.73 1.04
C ASN A 271 16.27 -6.06 -0.46
N ALA A 272 15.61 -7.15 -0.85
CA ALA A 272 15.40 -7.48 -2.27
C ALA A 272 14.40 -6.54 -2.95
N GLY A 273 13.48 -5.94 -2.19
CA GLY A 273 12.41 -5.09 -2.69
C GLY A 273 12.56 -3.63 -2.27
N VAL A 274 11.77 -3.25 -1.26
CA VAL A 274 11.56 -1.84 -0.87
C VAL A 274 12.79 -1.16 -0.28
N ARG A 275 13.74 -1.91 0.25
CA ARG A 275 14.95 -1.38 0.91
C ARG A 275 16.24 -1.72 0.17
N SER A 276 16.18 -1.96 -1.13
CA SER A 276 17.35 -2.25 -1.95
C SER A 276 18.43 -1.15 -1.86
N ASP A 277 18.02 0.10 -1.72
CA ASP A 277 18.93 1.26 -1.63
C ASP A 277 19.51 1.46 -0.22
N HIS A 278 18.77 1.01 0.80
CA HIS A 278 19.14 1.13 2.22
C HIS A 278 18.83 -0.19 2.94
N PRO A 279 19.66 -1.21 2.73
CA PRO A 279 19.44 -2.53 3.33
C PRO A 279 19.33 -2.46 4.86
N VAL A 280 18.38 -3.20 5.43
CA VAL A 280 18.18 -3.31 6.88
C VAL A 280 18.88 -4.57 7.41
N ASP A 281 19.59 -4.43 8.53
CA ASP A 281 20.05 -5.59 9.28
C ASP A 281 18.83 -6.27 9.95
N PRO A 282 18.73 -7.61 9.97
CA PRO A 282 17.61 -8.29 10.64
C PRO A 282 17.38 -7.83 12.07
N TRP A 283 18.42 -7.45 12.81
CA TRP A 283 18.32 -7.00 14.20
C TRP A 283 17.84 -5.55 14.35
N GLU A 284 17.86 -4.77 13.30
CA GLU A 284 17.25 -3.42 13.27
C GLU A 284 15.72 -3.47 13.14
N LEU A 285 15.14 -4.62 12.78
CA LEU A 285 13.70 -4.81 12.80
C LEU A 285 13.22 -4.95 14.26
N HIS A 286 12.34 -4.08 14.68
CA HIS A 286 11.76 -4.06 16.03
C HIS A 286 10.52 -4.97 16.14
N LEU A 287 10.65 -6.22 15.68
CA LEU A 287 9.57 -7.20 15.67
C LEU A 287 9.16 -7.59 17.10
N VAL A 288 7.85 -7.76 17.27
CA VAL A 288 7.24 -8.18 18.52
C VAL A 288 6.85 -9.65 18.42
N TYR A 289 7.10 -10.39 19.49
CA TYR A 289 6.79 -11.81 19.59
C TYR A 289 6.02 -12.11 20.87
N PRO A 290 5.20 -13.16 20.91
CA PRO A 290 4.58 -13.64 22.13
C PRO A 290 5.65 -13.97 23.20
N PRO A 291 5.31 -13.89 24.50
CA PRO A 291 6.21 -14.32 25.58
C PRO A 291 6.70 -15.75 25.38
N GLN A 292 7.97 -16.02 25.73
CA GLN A 292 8.59 -17.35 25.53
C GLN A 292 7.87 -18.48 26.28
N GLU A 293 7.26 -18.17 27.41
CA GLU A 293 6.52 -19.13 28.24
C GLU A 293 5.30 -19.73 27.52
N GLU A 294 4.78 -19.03 26.51
CA GLU A 294 3.65 -19.46 25.68
C GLU A 294 4.09 -20.02 24.32
N ARG A 295 5.40 -20.09 24.05
CA ARG A 295 5.91 -20.76 22.86
C ARG A 295 6.06 -22.25 23.17
N GLU A 296 5.24 -23.10 22.56
CA GLU A 296 5.67 -24.50 22.40
C GLU A 296 7.07 -24.48 21.77
N GLU A 297 7.99 -25.35 22.25
CA GLU A 297 9.31 -25.47 21.67
C GLU A 297 9.17 -25.58 20.16
N VAL A 298 9.50 -24.49 19.46
CA VAL A 298 9.55 -24.50 17.99
C VAL A 298 10.61 -25.52 17.67
N PRO A 299 10.29 -26.64 17.00
CA PRO A 299 11.33 -27.57 16.56
C PRO A 299 12.39 -26.77 15.81
N ASP A 300 13.67 -27.03 16.12
CA ASP A 300 14.80 -26.41 15.44
C ASP A 300 14.44 -26.14 13.98
N GLU A 301 14.56 -24.86 13.55
CA GLU A 301 14.15 -24.41 12.22
C GLU A 301 14.46 -25.50 11.19
N PRO A 302 13.46 -25.96 10.41
CA PRO A 302 13.80 -26.84 9.31
C PRO A 302 14.82 -26.10 8.46
N GLN A 303 16.07 -26.61 8.45
CA GLN A 303 17.09 -26.14 7.54
C GLN A 303 16.43 -25.99 6.18
N PRO A 304 16.59 -24.86 5.48
CA PRO A 304 15.95 -24.68 4.18
C PRO A 304 16.39 -25.86 3.30
N GLU A 305 15.45 -26.72 2.95
CA GLU A 305 15.71 -27.71 1.91
C GLU A 305 16.15 -26.91 0.69
N LYS A 306 17.42 -27.09 0.32
CA LYS A 306 17.98 -26.54 -0.91
C LYS A 306 17.10 -27.03 -2.05
N GLY A 307 16.22 -26.17 -2.55
CA GLY A 307 15.46 -26.50 -3.75
C GLY A 307 14.03 -25.99 -3.84
N MET A 308 13.50 -25.29 -2.84
CA MET A 308 12.15 -24.71 -2.96
C MET A 308 12.21 -23.19 -3.07
N LEU A 309 13.05 -22.69 -3.99
CA LEU A 309 12.73 -21.48 -4.72
C LEU A 309 11.51 -21.86 -5.57
N LEU A 310 10.32 -21.48 -5.12
CA LEU A 310 9.15 -21.47 -5.98
C LEU A 310 9.48 -20.50 -7.11
N ASP A 311 9.91 -21.06 -8.24
CA ASP A 311 10.05 -20.35 -9.49
C ASP A 311 8.65 -19.89 -9.91
N PHE A 312 8.33 -18.63 -9.59
CA PHE A 312 7.09 -17.98 -10.01
C PHE A 312 7.28 -17.36 -11.39
N SER A 313 7.82 -18.11 -12.34
CA SER A 313 7.65 -17.76 -13.74
C SER A 313 6.17 -17.94 -14.08
N TRP A 314 5.48 -16.83 -14.32
CA TRP A 314 4.14 -16.84 -14.85
C TRP A 314 4.24 -17.10 -16.35
N ASP A 315 3.85 -18.30 -16.77
CA ASP A 315 3.44 -18.50 -18.14
C ASP A 315 2.12 -17.76 -18.35
N PHE A 316 2.21 -16.52 -18.84
CA PHE A 316 1.05 -15.88 -19.45
C PHE A 316 0.78 -16.65 -20.74
N PRO A 317 -0.45 -17.09 -21.02
CA PRO A 317 -0.77 -17.54 -22.37
C PRO A 317 -0.42 -16.39 -23.30
N ASP A 318 0.45 -16.68 -24.30
CA ASP A 318 0.75 -15.75 -25.39
C ASP A 318 -0.57 -15.19 -25.91
N GLU A 319 -0.65 -13.88 -26.09
CA GLU A 319 -1.75 -13.22 -26.77
C GLU A 319 -1.83 -13.88 -28.15
N GLU A 320 -2.82 -14.74 -28.37
CA GLU A 320 -3.17 -15.15 -29.73
C GLU A 320 -3.51 -13.87 -30.49
N GLU A 321 -2.68 -13.56 -31.48
CA GLU A 321 -2.94 -12.48 -32.43
C GLU A 321 -4.32 -12.71 -33.02
N ASP A 322 -5.23 -11.78 -32.74
CA ASP A 322 -6.60 -11.79 -33.27
C ASP A 322 -6.52 -11.57 -34.79
N PRO A 323 -6.92 -12.55 -35.65
CA PRO A 323 -6.76 -12.48 -37.09
C PRO A 323 -7.88 -11.66 -37.81
N LEU A 324 -8.37 -10.61 -37.18
CA LEU A 324 -9.43 -9.78 -37.75
C LEU A 324 -9.01 -8.31 -37.97
N TYR A 325 -7.89 -8.10 -38.67
CA TYR A 325 -7.63 -6.86 -39.39
C TYR A 325 -6.87 -7.16 -40.70
N GLU A 326 -7.60 -7.60 -41.72
CA GLU A 326 -7.35 -7.24 -43.10
C GLU A 326 -8.61 -6.54 -43.70
#